data_3641fd6dd21cce453694b45221ab30f6
#
_entry.id   3641fd6dd21cce453694b45221ab30f6
#
_cell.length_a   1.000
_cell.length_b   1.000
_cell.length_c   1.000
_cell.angle_alpha   90.00
_cell.angle_beta   90.00
_cell.angle_gamma   90.00
#
_symmetry.space_group_name_H-M   'P 1'
#
loop_
_entity.id
_entity.type
_entity.pdbx_description
1 polymer ?
#
loop_
_entity_poly.entity_id
_entity_poly.type
_entity_poly.pdbx_seq_one_letter_code
_entity_poly.pdbx_strand_id
1 'polypeptide(L)'
;MTINTYYDGQYLTAGDMLGDDALSPYSGSGWLNTYSDYSWTKIACPTNLYKHIYKLIAHMNDVLERSKNLQESPAKTKLIAEIKALRAMVHFDLSKLYGPLPVNLGKGKIKADALCIPIMDGPKPIKEPESMLRQPVTKVYEFIIKELENALPNLETGKINGRLGQDGATAVLARAYLYMGNYEKAFEYADKLIKNKAYSLIPRTEYVKSWKTAYTSEAIFELDVTQEDNNGIASIGYYALADGTQGYKDISSSPHFDELKAQDQEDERFKLFVWYEDNKGSGFFPTPKYPGREMYAVNNIKVYRLSEIYLIAAEALLKLGRGSEAAILLNSLRKERTTTEPEKYTAALTIDDILYERRLELFAEGHRAWDLWRNQKPVVRWRNADEKDKYKFRKDRSEGVIEFDYFKNILPIHEEQLFLLPDNLRDQQQNPGY
;
A
#
# COMPACT_ATOMS: atom_id res chain seq x y z
N MET A 1 -5.17 -12.79 5.25
CA MET A 1 -4.57 -11.61 4.60
C MET A 1 -3.10 -11.84 4.24
N THR A 2 -2.41 -12.70 4.93
CA THR A 2 -0.99 -13.05 4.74
C THR A 2 -0.73 -14.04 3.61
N ILE A 3 -1.39 -13.92 2.46
CA ILE A 3 -1.14 -14.75 1.29
C ILE A 3 -0.24 -13.99 0.29
N ASN A 4 0.52 -14.74 -0.50
CA ASN A 4 1.50 -14.19 -1.45
C ASN A 4 0.91 -13.26 -2.52
N THR A 5 -0.35 -13.41 -2.87
CA THR A 5 -1.06 -12.51 -3.78
C THR A 5 -1.55 -11.24 -3.10
N TYR A 6 -1.61 -11.20 -1.75
CA TYR A 6 -2.08 -10.05 -1.01
C TYR A 6 -0.94 -9.41 -0.21
N TYR A 7 -1.02 -9.31 1.12
CA TYR A 7 -0.06 -8.55 1.91
C TYR A 7 1.34 -9.17 2.01
N ASP A 8 1.48 -10.49 1.92
CA ASP A 8 2.80 -11.12 1.94
C ASP A 8 3.42 -11.26 0.52
N GLY A 9 3.12 -10.33 -0.35
CA GLY A 9 3.69 -10.37 -1.71
C GLY A 9 3.14 -9.31 -2.66
N GLN A 10 2.38 -9.74 -3.68
CA GLN A 10 2.06 -8.92 -4.86
C GLN A 10 1.33 -7.59 -4.53
N TYR A 11 0.32 -7.60 -3.67
CA TYR A 11 -0.38 -6.37 -3.31
C TYR A 11 0.54 -5.38 -2.59
N LEU A 12 1.30 -5.86 -1.59
CA LEU A 12 2.19 -5.02 -0.81
C LEU A 12 3.22 -4.30 -1.68
N THR A 13 3.73 -4.98 -2.71
CA THR A 13 4.76 -4.44 -3.59
C THR A 13 4.22 -3.69 -4.80
N ALA A 14 2.94 -3.83 -5.13
CA ALA A 14 2.36 -3.26 -6.35
C ALA A 14 2.61 -1.75 -6.47
N GLY A 15 2.38 -0.97 -5.42
CA GLY A 15 2.56 0.48 -5.46
C GLY A 15 3.99 0.94 -5.69
N ASP A 16 4.97 0.16 -5.26
CA ASP A 16 6.39 0.47 -5.52
C ASP A 16 6.80 0.04 -6.93
N MET A 17 6.38 -1.17 -7.35
CA MET A 17 6.70 -1.70 -8.68
C MET A 17 6.04 -0.93 -9.82
N LEU A 18 4.88 -0.29 -9.56
CA LEU A 18 4.23 0.66 -10.46
C LEU A 18 4.90 2.04 -10.44
N GLY A 19 5.77 2.31 -9.47
CA GLY A 19 6.45 3.58 -9.25
C GLY A 19 7.75 3.74 -10.02
N ASP A 20 8.56 4.69 -9.55
CA ASP A 20 9.86 5.07 -10.10
C ASP A 20 11.03 4.76 -9.14
N ASP A 21 10.75 4.31 -7.92
CA ASP A 21 11.78 4.01 -6.92
C ASP A 21 12.24 2.56 -6.95
N ALA A 22 11.35 1.62 -7.32
CA ALA A 22 11.65 0.20 -7.41
C ALA A 22 11.55 -0.33 -8.83
N LEU A 23 12.31 -1.38 -9.12
CA LEU A 23 12.26 -2.09 -10.38
C LEU A 23 12.44 -3.61 -10.17
N SER A 24 11.96 -4.41 -11.13
CA SER A 24 12.28 -5.82 -11.22
C SER A 24 13.47 -6.00 -12.15
N PRO A 25 14.68 -6.33 -11.63
CA PRO A 25 15.89 -6.39 -12.45
C PRO A 25 15.93 -7.66 -13.32
N TYR A 26 16.78 -7.65 -14.34
CA TYR A 26 17.02 -8.85 -15.16
C TYR A 26 17.60 -10.04 -14.39
N SER A 27 18.27 -9.77 -13.26
CA SER A 27 18.80 -10.79 -12.34
C SER A 27 17.72 -11.44 -11.48
N GLY A 28 16.53 -10.83 -11.40
CA GLY A 28 15.39 -11.32 -10.64
C GLY A 28 14.68 -12.51 -11.31
N SER A 29 13.82 -13.17 -10.55
CA SER A 29 13.00 -14.29 -11.04
C SER A 29 11.85 -13.86 -11.95
N GLY A 30 11.47 -12.59 -11.90
CA GLY A 30 10.47 -11.99 -12.78
C GLY A 30 9.03 -12.10 -12.30
N TRP A 31 8.77 -12.50 -11.07
CA TRP A 31 7.43 -12.60 -10.49
C TRP A 31 6.68 -11.25 -10.45
N LEU A 32 7.41 -10.15 -10.33
CA LEU A 32 6.85 -8.80 -10.26
C LEU A 32 6.94 -8.01 -11.59
N ASN A 33 7.45 -8.64 -12.66
CA ASN A 33 7.62 -7.97 -13.95
C ASN A 33 6.32 -7.38 -14.50
N THR A 34 5.19 -8.07 -14.34
CA THR A 34 3.90 -7.61 -14.84
C THR A 34 3.56 -6.22 -14.31
N TYR A 35 3.84 -5.94 -13.03
CA TYR A 35 3.65 -4.61 -12.45
C TYR A 35 4.70 -3.61 -12.94
N SER A 36 5.96 -3.98 -12.91
CA SER A 36 7.04 -3.13 -13.36
C SER A 36 6.92 -2.74 -14.84
N ASP A 37 6.46 -3.65 -15.70
CA ASP A 37 6.37 -3.44 -17.15
C ASP A 37 5.02 -2.89 -17.62
N TYR A 38 4.00 -2.78 -16.74
CA TYR A 38 2.62 -2.45 -17.13
C TYR A 38 2.09 -3.36 -18.24
N SER A 39 2.49 -4.64 -18.20
CA SER A 39 2.30 -5.58 -19.33
C SER A 39 0.96 -6.31 -19.31
N TRP A 40 0.07 -6.01 -18.37
CA TRP A 40 -1.24 -6.69 -18.29
C TRP A 40 -2.21 -6.29 -19.39
N THR A 41 -3.10 -7.22 -19.67
CA THR A 41 -4.28 -7.07 -20.52
C THR A 41 -5.50 -7.64 -19.80
N LYS A 42 -6.71 -7.52 -20.36
CA LYS A 42 -7.93 -8.08 -19.75
C LYS A 42 -7.93 -9.62 -19.61
N ILE A 43 -7.07 -10.32 -20.32
CA ILE A 43 -6.92 -11.79 -20.26
C ILE A 43 -5.64 -12.24 -19.58
N ALA A 44 -4.67 -11.34 -19.39
CA ALA A 44 -3.38 -11.62 -18.78
C ALA A 44 -3.10 -10.54 -17.72
N CYS A 45 -3.73 -10.65 -16.56
CA CYS A 45 -3.58 -9.75 -15.43
C CYS A 45 -3.57 -10.53 -14.11
N PRO A 46 -3.22 -9.91 -12.98
CA PRO A 46 -3.19 -10.56 -11.67
C PRO A 46 -4.58 -10.96 -11.15
N THR A 47 -5.25 -11.90 -11.83
CA THR A 47 -6.64 -12.31 -11.51
C THR A 47 -6.76 -12.97 -10.13
N ASN A 48 -5.74 -13.70 -9.68
CA ASN A 48 -5.79 -14.34 -8.38
C ASN A 48 -5.88 -13.34 -7.22
N LEU A 49 -5.26 -12.16 -7.36
CA LEU A 49 -5.37 -11.10 -6.36
C LEU A 49 -6.85 -10.67 -6.17
N TYR A 50 -7.55 -10.40 -7.27
CA TYR A 50 -8.98 -10.05 -7.24
C TYR A 50 -9.83 -11.16 -6.60
N LYS A 51 -9.66 -12.40 -7.09
CA LYS A 51 -10.41 -13.58 -6.59
C LYS A 51 -10.17 -13.82 -5.09
N HIS A 52 -8.92 -13.77 -4.64
CA HIS A 52 -8.59 -14.04 -3.23
C HIS A 52 -9.14 -12.97 -2.30
N ILE A 53 -9.07 -11.69 -2.70
CA ILE A 53 -9.60 -10.62 -1.88
C ILE A 53 -11.13 -10.69 -1.77
N TYR A 54 -11.86 -10.94 -2.88
CA TYR A 54 -13.31 -11.13 -2.81
C TYR A 54 -13.72 -12.40 -2.07
N LYS A 55 -12.93 -13.47 -2.14
CA LYS A 55 -13.13 -14.65 -1.31
C LYS A 55 -13.00 -14.32 0.18
N LEU A 56 -12.03 -13.51 0.56
CA LEU A 56 -11.87 -13.03 1.94
C LEU A 56 -13.10 -12.20 2.38
N ILE A 57 -13.59 -11.30 1.54
CA ILE A 57 -14.83 -10.54 1.81
C ILE A 57 -16.03 -11.47 1.98
N ALA A 58 -16.16 -12.49 1.14
CA ALA A 58 -17.25 -13.48 1.25
C ALA A 58 -17.20 -14.24 2.58
N HIS A 59 -16.00 -14.63 3.04
CA HIS A 59 -15.84 -15.24 4.37
C HIS A 59 -16.24 -14.29 5.50
N MET A 60 -15.85 -13.02 5.43
CA MET A 60 -16.27 -12.01 6.41
C MET A 60 -17.79 -11.86 6.44
N ASN A 61 -18.45 -11.82 5.28
CA ASN A 61 -19.91 -11.74 5.18
C ASN A 61 -20.59 -12.98 5.74
N ASP A 62 -20.06 -14.19 5.51
CA ASP A 62 -20.58 -15.43 6.09
C ASP A 62 -20.50 -15.41 7.63
N VAL A 63 -19.37 -14.97 8.19
CA VAL A 63 -19.21 -14.82 9.66
C VAL A 63 -20.21 -13.80 10.21
N LEU A 64 -20.40 -12.65 9.55
CA LEU A 64 -21.38 -11.66 9.96
C LEU A 64 -22.81 -12.21 9.91
N GLU A 65 -23.17 -13.00 8.89
CA GLU A 65 -24.48 -13.63 8.79
C GLU A 65 -24.71 -14.65 9.92
N ARG A 66 -23.75 -15.54 10.12
CA ARG A 66 -23.83 -16.56 11.20
C ARG A 66 -23.84 -15.94 12.59
N SER A 67 -23.18 -14.80 12.77
CA SER A 67 -23.16 -14.09 14.04
C SER A 67 -24.53 -13.62 14.52
N LYS A 68 -25.51 -13.46 13.62
CA LYS A 68 -26.89 -13.12 13.97
C LYS A 68 -27.54 -14.13 14.92
N ASN A 69 -27.11 -15.40 14.84
CA ASN A 69 -27.61 -16.49 15.66
C ASN A 69 -26.89 -16.61 17.02
N LEU A 70 -25.86 -15.81 17.27
CA LEU A 70 -25.14 -15.80 18.55
C LEU A 70 -25.90 -14.96 19.56
N GLN A 71 -25.84 -15.37 20.83
CA GLN A 71 -26.35 -14.56 21.94
C GLN A 71 -25.64 -13.21 21.99
N GLU A 72 -26.37 -12.15 22.31
CA GLU A 72 -25.81 -10.82 22.47
C GLU A 72 -24.80 -10.79 23.62
N SER A 73 -23.62 -10.22 23.36
CA SER A 73 -22.56 -10.09 24.34
C SER A 73 -21.55 -9.03 23.88
N PRO A 74 -20.76 -8.45 24.80
CA PRO A 74 -19.68 -7.54 24.44
C PRO A 74 -18.65 -8.17 23.48
N ALA A 75 -18.38 -9.47 23.62
CA ALA A 75 -17.48 -10.20 22.72
C ALA A 75 -18.03 -10.28 21.28
N LYS A 76 -19.34 -10.56 21.13
CA LYS A 76 -20.01 -10.54 19.82
C LYS A 76 -19.94 -9.15 19.18
N THR A 77 -20.22 -8.09 19.95
CA THR A 77 -20.17 -6.72 19.47
C THR A 77 -18.78 -6.35 18.96
N LYS A 78 -17.72 -6.68 19.72
CA LYS A 78 -16.32 -6.45 19.31
C LYS A 78 -15.96 -7.25 18.05
N LEU A 79 -16.33 -8.53 17.98
CA LEU A 79 -16.08 -9.37 16.82
C LEU A 79 -16.72 -8.80 15.55
N ILE A 80 -18.00 -8.41 15.63
CA ILE A 80 -18.73 -7.80 14.50
C ILE A 80 -18.04 -6.51 14.05
N ALA A 81 -17.64 -5.67 15.00
CA ALA A 81 -16.95 -4.41 14.70
C ALA A 81 -15.61 -4.65 14.00
N GLU A 82 -14.80 -5.60 14.48
CA GLU A 82 -13.52 -5.93 13.86
C GLU A 82 -13.68 -6.47 12.44
N ILE A 83 -14.64 -7.39 12.22
CA ILE A 83 -14.90 -7.94 10.89
C ILE A 83 -15.37 -6.85 9.92
N LYS A 84 -16.24 -5.93 10.34
CA LYS A 84 -16.68 -4.80 9.52
C LYS A 84 -15.51 -3.87 9.17
N ALA A 85 -14.67 -3.53 10.15
CA ALA A 85 -13.49 -2.70 9.91
C ALA A 85 -12.49 -3.37 8.96
N LEU A 86 -12.22 -4.66 9.11
CA LEU A 86 -11.41 -5.44 8.17
C LEU A 86 -12.02 -5.47 6.77
N ARG A 87 -13.34 -5.69 6.66
CA ARG A 87 -14.04 -5.68 5.37
C ARG A 87 -13.92 -4.34 4.66
N ALA A 88 -14.06 -3.24 5.40
CA ALA A 88 -13.87 -1.89 4.86
C ALA A 88 -12.43 -1.67 4.38
N MET A 89 -11.42 -2.08 5.18
CA MET A 89 -10.02 -1.99 4.80
C MET A 89 -9.72 -2.78 3.51
N VAL A 90 -10.28 -3.98 3.39
CA VAL A 90 -10.10 -4.82 2.21
C VAL A 90 -10.76 -4.22 0.96
N HIS A 91 -11.93 -3.58 1.09
CA HIS A 91 -12.54 -2.81 -0.01
C HIS A 91 -11.70 -1.59 -0.38
N PHE A 92 -11.08 -0.91 0.59
CA PHE A 92 -10.15 0.19 0.33
C PHE A 92 -8.93 -0.28 -0.47
N ASP A 93 -8.36 -1.43 -0.13
CA ASP A 93 -7.24 -2.01 -0.87
C ASP A 93 -7.61 -2.36 -2.32
N LEU A 94 -8.77 -2.99 -2.52
CA LEU A 94 -9.29 -3.26 -3.87
C LEU A 94 -9.51 -1.96 -4.66
N SER A 95 -10.07 -0.93 -4.01
CA SER A 95 -10.38 0.33 -4.68
C SER A 95 -9.15 1.00 -5.28
N LYS A 96 -7.99 0.89 -4.62
CA LYS A 96 -6.71 1.43 -5.12
C LYS A 96 -6.20 0.73 -6.37
N LEU A 97 -6.48 -0.56 -6.51
CA LEU A 97 -6.02 -1.38 -7.64
C LEU A 97 -6.96 -1.30 -8.84
N TYR A 98 -8.28 -1.26 -8.61
CA TYR A 98 -9.31 -1.48 -9.62
C TYR A 98 -10.19 -0.25 -9.87
N GLY A 99 -9.89 0.89 -9.27
CA GLY A 99 -10.59 2.14 -9.49
C GLY A 99 -9.65 3.34 -9.41
N PRO A 100 -10.03 4.48 -10.01
CA PRO A 100 -9.26 5.69 -9.87
C PRO A 100 -9.33 6.25 -8.44
N LEU A 101 -8.32 7.03 -8.08
CA LEU A 101 -8.28 7.64 -6.75
C LEU A 101 -9.31 8.77 -6.64
N PRO A 102 -10.09 8.85 -5.54
CA PRO A 102 -11.17 9.83 -5.40
C PRO A 102 -10.72 11.28 -5.58
N VAL A 103 -9.54 11.62 -5.07
CA VAL A 103 -8.95 12.96 -5.20
C VAL A 103 -8.72 13.40 -6.65
N ASN A 104 -8.73 12.46 -7.58
CA ASN A 104 -8.49 12.72 -9.02
C ASN A 104 -9.76 12.66 -9.88
N LEU A 105 -10.94 12.45 -9.30
CA LEU A 105 -12.19 12.45 -10.05
C LEU A 105 -12.42 13.80 -10.75
N GLY A 106 -12.78 13.74 -12.04
CA GLY A 106 -12.94 14.93 -12.88
C GLY A 106 -11.65 15.61 -13.32
N LYS A 107 -10.46 14.98 -13.10
CA LYS A 107 -9.16 15.52 -13.47
C LYS A 107 -8.51 14.71 -14.58
N GLY A 108 -7.81 15.40 -15.50
CA GLY A 108 -7.22 14.74 -16.66
C GLY A 108 -8.25 13.95 -17.44
N LYS A 109 -7.95 12.67 -17.72
CA LYS A 109 -8.84 11.73 -18.43
C LYS A 109 -9.79 10.97 -17.48
N ILE A 110 -9.72 11.20 -16.16
CA ILE A 110 -10.50 10.48 -15.15
C ILE A 110 -11.89 11.12 -15.05
N LYS A 111 -12.94 10.35 -15.32
CA LYS A 111 -14.33 10.82 -15.24
C LYS A 111 -14.74 11.08 -13.78
N ALA A 112 -15.62 12.07 -13.58
CA ALA A 112 -16.17 12.40 -12.26
C ALA A 112 -17.04 11.27 -11.68
N ASP A 113 -17.69 10.50 -12.54
CA ASP A 113 -18.58 9.36 -12.22
C ASP A 113 -17.90 7.99 -12.44
N ALA A 114 -16.56 7.97 -12.48
CA ALA A 114 -15.80 6.75 -12.75
C ALA A 114 -16.19 5.61 -11.81
N LEU A 115 -16.28 4.39 -12.38
CA LEU A 115 -16.57 3.19 -11.62
C LEU A 115 -15.32 2.66 -10.91
N CYS A 116 -15.53 2.05 -9.75
CA CYS A 116 -14.48 1.45 -8.92
C CYS A 116 -14.65 -0.07 -8.86
N ILE A 117 -15.22 -0.57 -7.80
CA ILE A 117 -15.38 -2.00 -7.48
C ILE A 117 -16.81 -2.31 -7.07
N PRO A 118 -17.26 -3.57 -7.14
CA PRO A 118 -18.46 -4.02 -6.47
C PRO A 118 -18.37 -3.87 -4.94
N ILE A 119 -19.43 -3.38 -4.31
CA ILE A 119 -19.54 -3.36 -2.84
C ILE A 119 -20.22 -4.66 -2.41
N MET A 120 -19.49 -5.46 -1.62
CA MET A 120 -19.99 -6.73 -1.08
C MET A 120 -20.20 -6.59 0.43
N ASP A 121 -21.36 -6.07 0.82
CA ASP A 121 -21.75 -5.75 2.21
C ASP A 121 -22.55 -6.85 2.92
N GLY A 122 -22.82 -7.96 2.22
CA GLY A 122 -23.52 -9.14 2.72
C GLY A 122 -23.45 -10.29 1.72
N PRO A 123 -24.06 -11.45 2.04
CA PRO A 123 -24.21 -12.54 1.10
C PRO A 123 -24.98 -12.05 -0.14
N LYS A 124 -24.41 -12.26 -1.33
CA LYS A 124 -25.05 -11.91 -2.61
C LYS A 124 -25.45 -13.19 -3.34
N PRO A 125 -26.72 -13.34 -3.72
CA PRO A 125 -27.14 -14.49 -4.52
C PRO A 125 -26.47 -14.43 -5.90
N ILE A 126 -25.88 -15.54 -6.35
CA ILE A 126 -25.32 -15.66 -7.72
C ILE A 126 -26.39 -15.39 -8.80
N LYS A 127 -27.65 -15.56 -8.44
CA LYS A 127 -28.82 -15.34 -9.33
C LYS A 127 -29.15 -13.86 -9.56
N GLU A 128 -28.51 -12.94 -8.84
CA GLU A 128 -28.73 -11.49 -8.95
C GLU A 128 -27.42 -10.82 -9.38
N PRO A 129 -26.95 -10.99 -10.65
CA PRO A 129 -25.67 -10.48 -11.11
C PRO A 129 -25.58 -8.95 -11.01
N GLU A 130 -26.69 -8.23 -11.07
CA GLU A 130 -26.75 -6.78 -10.91
C GLU A 130 -26.26 -6.33 -9.53
N SER A 131 -26.37 -7.20 -8.51
CA SER A 131 -25.86 -6.92 -7.17
C SER A 131 -24.31 -6.93 -7.09
N MET A 132 -23.66 -7.44 -8.12
CA MET A 132 -22.20 -7.53 -8.23
C MET A 132 -21.61 -6.47 -9.20
N LEU A 133 -22.41 -5.49 -9.63
CA LEU A 133 -21.91 -4.43 -10.50
C LEU A 133 -20.99 -3.48 -9.75
N ARG A 134 -19.99 -2.99 -10.47
CA ARG A 134 -19.09 -1.95 -9.99
C ARG A 134 -19.88 -0.70 -9.61
N GLN A 135 -19.52 -0.08 -8.52
CA GLN A 135 -20.13 1.15 -8.04
C GLN A 135 -19.24 2.36 -8.34
N PRO A 136 -19.79 3.57 -8.44
CA PRO A 136 -19.00 4.79 -8.50
C PRO A 136 -17.97 4.87 -7.36
N VAL A 137 -16.80 5.44 -7.66
CA VAL A 137 -15.74 5.63 -6.67
C VAL A 137 -16.24 6.30 -5.39
N THR A 138 -17.07 7.34 -5.53
CA THR A 138 -17.65 8.06 -4.38
C THR A 138 -18.44 7.15 -3.46
N LYS A 139 -19.30 6.30 -4.01
CA LYS A 139 -20.09 5.33 -3.22
C LYS A 139 -19.24 4.29 -2.53
N VAL A 140 -18.16 3.82 -3.19
CA VAL A 140 -17.25 2.85 -2.58
C VAL A 140 -16.55 3.45 -1.37
N TYR A 141 -16.04 4.69 -1.49
CA TYR A 141 -15.38 5.36 -0.38
C TYR A 141 -16.35 5.77 0.74
N GLU A 142 -17.57 6.19 0.41
CA GLU A 142 -18.65 6.41 1.39
C GLU A 142 -18.93 5.13 2.19
N PHE A 143 -19.03 3.99 1.52
CA PHE A 143 -19.17 2.69 2.20
C PHE A 143 -18.01 2.37 3.12
N ILE A 144 -16.76 2.52 2.64
CA ILE A 144 -15.54 2.28 3.43
C ILE A 144 -15.53 3.12 4.70
N ILE A 145 -15.73 4.43 4.56
CA ILE A 145 -15.74 5.36 5.70
C ILE A 145 -16.85 5.03 6.69
N LYS A 146 -18.07 4.83 6.19
CA LYS A 146 -19.22 4.52 7.04
C LYS A 146 -19.04 3.22 7.83
N GLU A 147 -18.51 2.17 7.20
CA GLU A 147 -18.24 0.89 7.88
C GLU A 147 -17.19 1.09 9.00
N LEU A 148 -16.11 1.81 8.73
CA LEU A 148 -15.05 2.08 9.71
C LEU A 148 -15.56 2.95 10.87
N GLU A 149 -16.22 4.07 10.58
CA GLU A 149 -16.72 4.98 11.62
C GLU A 149 -17.78 4.32 12.51
N ASN A 150 -18.65 3.50 11.93
CA ASN A 150 -19.64 2.73 12.71
C ASN A 150 -19.01 1.61 13.54
N ALA A 151 -17.91 1.01 13.08
CA ALA A 151 -17.19 -0.02 13.83
C ALA A 151 -16.37 0.57 14.98
N LEU A 152 -15.78 1.76 14.78
CA LEU A 152 -14.78 2.37 15.63
C LEU A 152 -15.12 2.37 17.14
N PRO A 153 -16.35 2.77 17.60
CA PRO A 153 -16.69 2.79 19.01
C PRO A 153 -16.74 1.42 19.70
N ASN A 154 -16.88 0.36 18.91
CA ASN A 154 -17.05 -1.01 19.39
C ASN A 154 -15.79 -1.87 19.23
N LEU A 155 -14.72 -1.31 18.65
CA LEU A 155 -13.45 -2.01 18.51
C LEU A 155 -12.69 -2.08 19.82
N GLU A 156 -11.83 -3.08 19.95
CA GLU A 156 -10.89 -3.20 21.07
C GLU A 156 -9.97 -1.99 21.10
N THR A 157 -9.79 -1.40 22.28
CA THR A 157 -8.95 -0.21 22.51
C THR A 157 -7.52 -0.59 22.89
N GLY A 158 -6.57 0.32 22.61
CA GLY A 158 -5.16 0.14 22.89
C GLY A 158 -4.42 -0.62 21.79
N LYS A 159 -3.14 -0.85 22.04
CA LYS A 159 -2.27 -1.59 21.10
C LYS A 159 -2.59 -3.08 21.15
N ILE A 160 -3.04 -3.64 20.02
CA ILE A 160 -3.42 -5.04 19.89
C ILE A 160 -2.57 -5.68 18.81
N ASN A 161 -1.86 -6.74 19.18
CA ASN A 161 -0.99 -7.46 18.27
C ASN A 161 -1.80 -8.40 17.35
N GLY A 162 -1.52 -8.36 16.04
CA GLY A 162 -2.08 -9.28 15.05
C GLY A 162 -3.59 -9.08 14.73
N ARG A 163 -4.26 -8.07 15.32
CA ARG A 163 -5.69 -7.82 15.12
C ARG A 163 -5.96 -6.34 14.83
N LEU A 164 -7.06 -6.07 14.11
CA LEU A 164 -7.47 -4.70 13.80
C LEU A 164 -8.33 -4.10 14.92
N GLY A 165 -7.66 -3.46 15.88
CA GLY A 165 -8.32 -2.70 16.93
C GLY A 165 -8.70 -1.28 16.52
N GLN A 166 -9.11 -0.47 17.51
CA GLN A 166 -9.53 0.91 17.32
C GLN A 166 -8.44 1.77 16.68
N ASP A 167 -7.19 1.64 17.13
CA ASP A 167 -6.06 2.40 16.59
C ASP A 167 -5.75 2.01 15.15
N GLY A 168 -5.83 0.72 14.81
CA GLY A 168 -5.69 0.24 13.43
C GLY A 168 -6.76 0.81 12.51
N ALA A 169 -8.05 0.76 12.92
CA ALA A 169 -9.15 1.35 12.15
C ALA A 169 -9.00 2.89 12.00
N THR A 170 -8.48 3.56 13.03
CA THR A 170 -8.14 5.00 12.99
C THR A 170 -7.07 5.28 11.92
N ALA A 171 -6.05 4.42 11.81
CA ALA A 171 -5.02 4.54 10.78
C ALA A 171 -5.58 4.31 9.37
N VAL A 172 -6.49 3.33 9.19
CA VAL A 172 -7.20 3.13 7.91
C VAL A 172 -7.99 4.38 7.53
N LEU A 173 -8.73 4.98 8.47
CA LEU A 173 -9.49 6.23 8.25
C LEU A 173 -8.58 7.39 7.84
N ALA A 174 -7.46 7.59 8.53
CA ALA A 174 -6.49 8.64 8.18
C ALA A 174 -6.00 8.51 6.74
N ARG A 175 -5.61 7.28 6.32
CA ARG A 175 -5.16 7.01 4.95
C ARG A 175 -6.30 7.16 3.93
N ALA A 176 -7.50 6.65 4.23
CA ALA A 176 -8.65 6.75 3.33
C ALA A 176 -9.07 8.20 3.09
N TYR A 177 -9.15 9.01 4.13
CA TYR A 177 -9.45 10.44 4.00
C TYR A 177 -8.37 11.21 3.25
N LEU A 178 -7.07 10.84 3.40
CA LEU A 178 -6.00 11.41 2.58
C LEU A 178 -6.23 11.12 1.09
N TYR A 179 -6.62 9.89 0.75
CA TYR A 179 -6.93 9.48 -0.63
C TYR A 179 -8.18 10.15 -1.20
N MET A 180 -9.12 10.53 -0.34
CA MET A 180 -10.29 11.33 -0.72
C MET A 180 -10.00 12.82 -0.88
N GLY A 181 -8.85 13.31 -0.43
CA GLY A 181 -8.53 14.74 -0.37
C GLY A 181 -9.26 15.48 0.75
N ASN A 182 -9.84 14.76 1.71
CA ASN A 182 -10.41 15.36 2.92
C ASN A 182 -9.30 15.49 3.97
N TYR A 183 -8.51 16.54 3.82
CA TYR A 183 -7.30 16.75 4.61
C TYR A 183 -7.58 17.08 6.08
N GLU A 184 -8.71 17.74 6.39
CA GLU A 184 -9.15 17.97 7.77
C GLU A 184 -9.34 16.65 8.52
N LYS A 185 -10.09 15.73 7.92
CA LYS A 185 -10.34 14.42 8.53
C LYS A 185 -9.09 13.55 8.55
N ALA A 186 -8.28 13.58 7.49
CA ALA A 186 -7.01 12.86 7.45
C ALA A 186 -6.10 13.29 8.61
N PHE A 187 -5.98 14.60 8.86
CA PHE A 187 -5.22 15.15 9.98
C PHE A 187 -5.87 14.79 11.34
N GLU A 188 -7.18 14.93 11.47
CA GLU A 188 -7.90 14.61 12.73
C GLU A 188 -7.59 13.18 13.20
N TYR A 189 -7.71 12.19 12.29
CA TYR A 189 -7.46 10.78 12.64
C TYR A 189 -5.96 10.49 12.84
N ALA A 190 -5.08 11.10 12.07
CA ALA A 190 -3.65 10.95 12.24
C ALA A 190 -3.15 11.56 13.55
N ASP A 191 -3.62 12.73 13.93
CA ASP A 191 -3.25 13.44 15.16
C ASP A 191 -3.64 12.65 16.43
N LYS A 192 -4.79 11.94 16.41
CA LYS A 192 -5.17 11.01 17.49
C LYS A 192 -4.10 9.95 17.75
N LEU A 193 -3.54 9.38 16.69
CA LEU A 193 -2.51 8.36 16.79
C LEU A 193 -1.13 8.92 17.19
N ILE A 194 -0.78 10.10 16.67
CA ILE A 194 0.46 10.81 17.05
C ILE A 194 0.45 11.16 18.55
N LYS A 195 -0.69 11.52 19.10
CA LYS A 195 -0.86 11.84 20.52
C LYS A 195 -1.01 10.61 21.41
N ASN A 196 -1.23 9.44 20.85
CA ASN A 196 -1.40 8.21 21.61
C ASN A 196 -0.04 7.69 22.11
N LYS A 197 0.15 7.74 23.44
CA LYS A 197 1.41 7.35 24.11
C LYS A 197 1.73 5.86 24.03
N ALA A 198 0.84 5.03 23.49
CA ALA A 198 1.12 3.61 23.22
C ALA A 198 2.09 3.42 22.05
N TYR A 199 2.33 4.47 21.27
CA TYR A 199 3.22 4.47 20.10
C TYR A 199 4.29 5.53 20.23
N SER A 200 5.47 5.25 19.68
CA SER A 200 6.56 6.21 19.55
C SER A 200 7.38 5.89 18.31
N LEU A 201 7.98 6.90 17.69
CA LEU A 201 8.93 6.70 16.61
C LEU A 201 10.11 5.86 17.12
N ILE A 202 10.58 4.94 16.29
CA ILE A 202 11.74 4.10 16.61
C ILE A 202 12.98 4.99 16.59
N PRO A 203 13.79 4.98 17.68
CA PRO A 203 15.04 5.72 17.71
C PRO A 203 15.95 5.32 16.55
N ARG A 204 16.65 6.30 15.98
CA ARG A 204 17.56 6.11 14.85
C ARG A 204 18.53 4.93 15.01
N THR A 205 19.10 4.78 16.19
CA THR A 205 20.05 3.69 16.51
C THR A 205 19.44 2.29 16.50
N GLU A 206 18.13 2.19 16.63
CA GLU A 206 17.39 0.92 16.65
C GLU A 206 16.61 0.67 15.34
N TYR A 207 16.57 1.65 14.43
CA TYR A 207 15.70 1.60 13.25
C TYR A 207 15.93 0.36 12.38
N VAL A 208 17.17 0.07 12.01
CA VAL A 208 17.50 -1.10 11.16
C VAL A 208 17.16 -2.41 11.86
N LYS A 209 17.50 -2.55 13.14
CA LYS A 209 17.23 -3.76 13.93
C LYS A 209 15.72 -4.01 14.12
N SER A 210 14.93 -2.93 14.17
CA SER A 210 13.50 -3.00 14.39
C SER A 210 12.75 -3.77 13.29
N TRP A 211 13.31 -3.89 12.10
CA TRP A 211 12.70 -4.65 11.01
C TRP A 211 12.68 -6.17 11.27
N LYS A 212 13.56 -6.65 12.13
CA LYS A 212 13.54 -8.05 12.62
C LYS A 212 12.60 -8.26 13.81
N THR A 213 12.01 -7.20 14.35
CA THR A 213 11.19 -7.24 15.56
C THR A 213 9.71 -7.10 15.20
N ALA A 214 8.88 -8.03 15.71
CA ALA A 214 7.44 -7.93 15.63
C ALA A 214 6.90 -6.89 16.63
N TYR A 215 5.82 -6.22 16.27
CA TYR A 215 5.04 -5.34 17.14
C TYR A 215 5.86 -4.23 17.83
N THR A 216 6.75 -3.60 17.06
CA THR A 216 7.58 -2.48 17.51
C THR A 216 6.76 -1.30 18.03
N SER A 217 7.42 -0.29 18.63
CA SER A 217 6.76 0.92 19.12
C SER A 217 6.03 1.71 18.01
N GLU A 218 6.41 1.55 16.75
CA GLU A 218 5.69 2.15 15.62
C GLU A 218 4.54 1.30 15.07
N ALA A 219 4.47 0.00 15.37
CA ALA A 219 3.46 -0.89 14.80
C ALA A 219 2.07 -0.58 15.36
N ILE A 220 1.17 -0.07 14.51
CA ILE A 220 -0.23 0.21 14.82
C ILE A 220 -1.10 -0.98 14.42
N PHE A 221 -0.92 -1.48 13.21
CA PHE A 221 -1.51 -2.72 12.74
C PHE A 221 -0.48 -3.53 11.95
N GLU A 222 -0.26 -4.74 12.39
CA GLU A 222 0.74 -5.65 11.85
C GLU A 222 0.13 -7.04 11.72
N LEU A 223 0.25 -7.64 10.54
CA LEU A 223 -0.18 -9.02 10.30
C LEU A 223 0.91 -9.97 10.79
N ASP A 224 0.50 -10.94 11.58
CA ASP A 224 1.40 -11.97 12.09
C ASP A 224 1.71 -13.01 11.02
N VAL A 225 2.99 -13.33 10.87
CA VAL A 225 3.49 -14.40 10.00
C VAL A 225 4.39 -15.28 10.86
N THR A 226 4.05 -16.55 10.98
CA THR A 226 4.75 -17.49 11.86
C THR A 226 5.51 -18.55 11.07
N GLN A 227 6.29 -19.37 11.78
CA GLN A 227 6.99 -20.48 11.15
C GLN A 227 6.01 -21.54 10.63
N GLU A 228 4.85 -21.70 11.30
CA GLU A 228 3.80 -22.65 10.93
C GLU A 228 2.85 -22.09 9.87
N ASP A 229 2.68 -20.78 9.81
CA ASP A 229 1.77 -20.09 8.87
C ASP A 229 2.52 -18.99 8.12
N ASN A 230 3.13 -19.37 6.99
CA ASN A 230 3.84 -18.48 6.08
C ASN A 230 3.75 -19.00 4.63
N ASN A 231 4.16 -18.16 3.66
CA ASN A 231 4.09 -18.52 2.24
C ASN A 231 5.38 -19.16 1.68
N GLY A 232 6.33 -19.53 2.54
CA GLY A 232 7.60 -20.10 2.09
C GLY A 232 8.30 -19.20 1.07
N ILE A 233 8.76 -19.79 -0.01
CA ILE A 233 9.46 -19.09 -1.09
C ILE A 233 8.61 -18.07 -1.87
N ALA A 234 7.30 -18.04 -1.67
CA ALA A 234 6.38 -17.07 -2.30
C ALA A 234 6.10 -15.84 -1.41
N SER A 235 6.89 -15.62 -0.36
CA SER A 235 6.75 -14.49 0.56
C SER A 235 7.51 -13.25 0.10
N ILE A 236 7.15 -12.10 0.66
CA ILE A 236 7.86 -10.83 0.44
C ILE A 236 9.34 -10.94 0.81
N GLY A 237 9.69 -11.73 1.83
CA GLY A 237 11.08 -11.96 2.22
C GLY A 237 11.91 -12.53 1.08
N TYR A 238 11.40 -13.50 0.32
CA TYR A 238 12.08 -14.08 -0.82
C TYR A 238 12.12 -13.14 -2.05
N TYR A 239 11.08 -12.31 -2.26
CA TYR A 239 11.11 -11.30 -3.34
C TYR A 239 12.18 -10.24 -3.10
N ALA A 240 12.40 -9.84 -1.85
CA ALA A 240 13.40 -8.84 -1.45
C ALA A 240 14.81 -9.42 -1.26
N LEU A 241 14.95 -10.74 -1.14
CA LEU A 241 16.21 -11.39 -0.80
C LEU A 241 17.18 -11.40 -1.98
N ALA A 242 18.39 -10.91 -1.72
CA ALA A 242 19.53 -10.96 -2.64
C ALA A 242 20.75 -11.51 -1.88
N ASP A 243 20.83 -12.82 -1.71
CA ASP A 243 21.90 -13.54 -1.01
C ASP A 243 22.75 -14.45 -1.91
N GLY A 244 22.42 -14.48 -3.21
CA GLY A 244 23.12 -15.30 -4.20
C GLY A 244 22.72 -16.79 -4.24
N THR A 245 21.85 -17.24 -3.33
CA THR A 245 21.51 -18.66 -3.19
C THR A 245 20.03 -18.95 -3.39
N GLN A 246 19.13 -18.29 -2.67
CA GLN A 246 17.72 -18.62 -2.61
C GLN A 246 16.80 -17.47 -3.02
N GLY A 247 17.26 -16.22 -2.91
CA GLY A 247 16.44 -15.03 -3.14
C GLY A 247 16.03 -14.82 -4.58
N TYR A 248 14.83 -14.30 -4.78
CA TYR A 248 14.30 -14.02 -6.11
C TYR A 248 14.83 -12.73 -6.72
N LYS A 249 15.31 -11.80 -5.90
CA LYS A 249 15.86 -10.50 -6.36
C LYS A 249 14.87 -9.72 -7.23
N ASP A 250 13.58 -9.79 -6.89
CA ASP A 250 12.52 -9.18 -7.71
C ASP A 250 12.22 -7.73 -7.34
N ILE A 251 12.74 -7.26 -6.20
CA ILE A 251 12.59 -5.88 -5.76
C ILE A 251 13.97 -5.27 -5.62
N SER A 252 14.38 -4.46 -6.58
CA SER A 252 15.60 -3.66 -6.52
C SER A 252 15.24 -2.17 -6.45
N SER A 253 16.07 -1.35 -5.82
CA SER A 253 15.97 0.09 -5.98
C SER A 253 16.27 0.51 -7.41
N SER A 254 15.66 1.60 -7.86
CA SER A 254 16.00 2.22 -9.13
C SER A 254 17.24 3.09 -8.99
N PRO A 255 17.98 3.36 -10.07
CA PRO A 255 19.11 4.29 -10.03
C PRO A 255 18.74 5.71 -9.56
N HIS A 256 17.50 6.17 -9.80
CA HIS A 256 17.01 7.42 -9.22
C HIS A 256 16.97 7.39 -7.71
N PHE A 257 16.57 6.25 -7.13
CA PHE A 257 16.58 6.07 -5.69
C PHE A 257 18.01 5.94 -5.15
N ASP A 258 18.89 5.29 -5.89
CA ASP A 258 20.31 5.12 -5.52
C ASP A 258 21.07 6.46 -5.47
N GLU A 259 20.71 7.41 -6.34
CA GLU A 259 21.25 8.76 -6.32
C GLU A 259 20.94 9.51 -5.01
N LEU A 260 19.81 9.21 -4.37
CA LEU A 260 19.47 9.79 -3.06
C LEU A 260 20.36 9.27 -1.94
N LYS A 261 20.75 8.00 -2.01
CA LYS A 261 21.67 7.39 -1.06
C LYS A 261 23.04 8.10 -1.06
N ALA A 262 23.50 8.53 -2.24
CA ALA A 262 24.75 9.26 -2.37
C ALA A 262 24.68 10.66 -1.72
N GLN A 263 23.49 11.23 -1.57
CA GLN A 263 23.29 12.57 -1.01
C GLN A 263 23.26 12.57 0.54
N ASP A 264 22.84 11.48 1.17
CA ASP A 264 22.79 11.37 2.65
C ASP A 264 23.20 9.96 3.10
N GLN A 265 24.50 9.76 3.31
CA GLN A 265 25.05 8.48 3.76
C GLN A 265 24.74 8.18 5.25
N GLU A 266 24.34 9.19 6.02
CA GLU A 266 23.99 9.05 7.44
C GLU A 266 22.55 8.66 7.68
N ASP A 267 21.75 8.58 6.61
CA ASP A 267 20.33 8.18 6.73
C ASP A 267 20.21 6.66 6.93
N GLU A 268 19.67 6.27 8.08
CA GLU A 268 19.50 4.87 8.48
C GLU A 268 18.62 4.07 7.51
N ARG A 269 17.75 4.75 6.77
CA ARG A 269 16.85 4.09 5.80
C ARG A 269 17.62 3.43 4.66
N PHE A 270 18.78 3.99 4.27
CA PHE A 270 19.62 3.40 3.25
C PHE A 270 20.40 2.17 3.72
N LYS A 271 20.53 1.96 5.05
CA LYS A 271 21.12 0.74 5.61
C LYS A 271 20.17 -0.48 5.50
N LEU A 272 18.92 -0.25 5.09
CA LEU A 272 17.97 -1.31 4.76
C LEU A 272 18.21 -1.93 3.36
N PHE A 273 19.25 -1.53 2.67
CA PHE A 273 19.60 -2.05 1.35
C PHE A 273 20.96 -2.70 1.34
N VAL A 274 21.07 -3.84 0.65
CA VAL A 274 22.33 -4.51 0.37
C VAL A 274 22.67 -4.41 -1.10
N TRP A 275 23.93 -4.16 -1.43
CA TRP A 275 24.42 -4.27 -2.79
C TRP A 275 24.61 -5.74 -3.14
N TYR A 276 24.08 -6.14 -4.29
CA TYR A 276 24.28 -7.47 -4.84
C TYR A 276 24.63 -7.37 -6.33
N GLU A 277 25.57 -8.21 -6.78
CA GLU A 277 26.01 -8.28 -8.16
C GLU A 277 26.23 -9.74 -8.57
N ASP A 278 25.77 -10.09 -9.75
CA ASP A 278 26.04 -11.36 -10.42
C ASP A 278 26.23 -11.15 -11.94
N ASN A 279 26.45 -12.25 -12.69
CA ASN A 279 26.62 -12.21 -14.14
C ASN A 279 25.40 -11.72 -14.94
N LYS A 280 24.25 -11.54 -14.30
CA LYS A 280 23.00 -11.05 -14.91
C LYS A 280 22.75 -9.58 -14.62
N GLY A 281 23.36 -9.01 -13.57
CA GLY A 281 23.22 -7.62 -13.21
C GLY A 281 23.56 -7.32 -11.76
N SER A 282 23.39 -6.06 -11.39
CA SER A 282 23.67 -5.55 -10.05
C SER A 282 22.60 -4.55 -9.60
N GLY A 283 22.47 -4.35 -8.30
CA GLY A 283 21.53 -3.39 -7.72
C GLY A 283 21.53 -3.40 -6.20
N PHE A 284 20.78 -2.47 -5.61
CA PHE A 284 20.52 -2.45 -4.18
C PHE A 284 19.16 -3.10 -3.90
N PHE A 285 19.13 -4.02 -2.94
CA PHE A 285 17.97 -4.83 -2.60
C PHE A 285 17.56 -4.60 -1.15
N PRO A 286 16.26 -4.47 -0.83
CA PRO A 286 15.77 -4.18 0.51
C PRO A 286 15.76 -5.42 1.43
N THR A 287 16.77 -6.29 1.31
CA THR A 287 16.88 -7.52 2.11
C THR A 287 16.80 -7.27 3.62
N PRO A 288 17.49 -6.26 4.20
CA PRO A 288 17.39 -5.99 5.63
C PRO A 288 16.03 -5.43 6.09
N LYS A 289 15.16 -5.02 5.16
CA LYS A 289 13.79 -4.59 5.47
C LYS A 289 12.86 -5.79 5.69
N TYR A 290 13.17 -6.94 5.07
CA TYR A 290 12.44 -8.21 5.23
C TYR A 290 13.42 -9.33 5.59
N PRO A 291 14.10 -9.21 6.76
CA PRO A 291 15.26 -10.05 7.09
C PRO A 291 14.91 -11.48 7.48
N GLY A 292 13.62 -11.77 7.69
CA GLY A 292 13.17 -13.00 8.33
C GLY A 292 13.51 -13.09 9.82
N ARG A 293 12.72 -13.78 10.60
CA ARG A 293 13.02 -14.05 12.02
C ARG A 293 13.74 -15.40 12.17
N GLU A 294 13.05 -16.48 11.87
CA GLU A 294 13.59 -17.86 11.89
C GLU A 294 14.02 -18.32 10.49
N MET A 295 13.29 -17.89 9.48
CA MET A 295 13.55 -18.10 8.07
C MET A 295 13.13 -16.86 7.26
N TYR A 296 13.60 -16.71 6.03
CA TYR A 296 13.30 -15.55 5.18
C TYR A 296 11.81 -15.33 4.93
N ALA A 297 10.98 -16.37 4.98
CA ALA A 297 9.54 -16.27 4.83
C ALA A 297 8.83 -15.66 6.03
N VAL A 298 9.43 -15.67 7.22
CA VAL A 298 8.78 -15.25 8.47
C VAL A 298 9.05 -13.78 8.73
N ASN A 299 8.25 -12.91 8.11
CA ASN A 299 8.26 -11.47 8.34
C ASN A 299 6.85 -11.01 8.67
N ASN A 300 6.63 -10.42 9.84
CA ASN A 300 5.38 -9.74 10.09
C ASN A 300 5.21 -8.56 9.13
N ILE A 301 3.99 -8.40 8.60
CA ILE A 301 3.71 -7.34 7.64
C ILE A 301 3.20 -6.10 8.37
N LYS A 302 3.98 -5.04 8.34
CA LYS A 302 3.65 -3.73 8.94
C LYS A 302 2.68 -2.99 8.02
N VAL A 303 1.37 -3.15 8.27
CA VAL A 303 0.31 -2.57 7.41
C VAL A 303 0.13 -1.08 7.68
N TYR A 304 0.18 -0.70 8.97
CA TYR A 304 0.13 0.69 9.43
C TYR A 304 1.15 0.89 10.54
N ARG A 305 2.00 1.90 10.39
CA ARG A 305 3.01 2.28 11.38
C ARG A 305 3.05 3.79 11.60
N LEU A 306 3.48 4.20 12.78
CA LEU A 306 3.41 5.58 13.23
C LEU A 306 4.13 6.57 12.30
N SER A 307 5.27 6.19 11.71
CA SER A 307 5.98 7.05 10.76
C SER A 307 5.14 7.39 9.52
N GLU A 308 4.35 6.45 8.99
CA GLU A 308 3.39 6.78 7.93
C GLU A 308 2.33 7.78 8.41
N ILE A 309 1.87 7.64 9.65
CA ILE A 309 0.87 8.55 10.24
C ILE A 309 1.43 9.98 10.36
N TYR A 310 2.71 10.12 10.73
CA TYR A 310 3.40 11.43 10.69
C TYR A 310 3.40 12.02 9.26
N LEU A 311 3.67 11.21 8.26
CA LEU A 311 3.68 11.63 6.85
C LEU A 311 2.29 11.97 6.32
N ILE A 312 1.24 11.24 6.73
CA ILE A 312 -0.17 11.57 6.42
C ILE A 312 -0.54 12.91 7.05
N ALA A 313 -0.21 13.10 8.33
CA ALA A 313 -0.50 14.34 9.05
C ALA A 313 0.23 15.55 8.43
N ALA A 314 1.52 15.40 8.12
CA ALA A 314 2.32 16.46 7.50
C ALA A 314 1.75 16.87 6.13
N GLU A 315 1.37 15.90 5.30
CA GLU A 315 0.76 16.18 4.01
C GLU A 315 -0.60 16.87 4.14
N ALA A 316 -1.45 16.37 5.04
CA ALA A 316 -2.76 16.97 5.29
C ALA A 316 -2.62 18.42 5.78
N LEU A 317 -1.71 18.69 6.73
CA LEU A 317 -1.42 20.04 7.22
C LEU A 317 -0.92 20.97 6.12
N LEU A 318 -0.01 20.49 5.27
CA LEU A 318 0.47 21.28 4.13
C LEU A 318 -0.68 21.66 3.19
N LYS A 319 -1.53 20.71 2.84
CA LYS A 319 -2.71 20.94 1.97
C LYS A 319 -3.73 21.89 2.59
N LEU A 320 -3.76 22.01 3.92
CA LEU A 320 -4.58 22.96 4.68
C LEU A 320 -3.90 24.34 4.87
N GLY A 321 -2.72 24.56 4.27
CA GLY A 321 -1.97 25.82 4.42
C GLY A 321 -1.25 25.98 5.77
N ARG A 322 -1.10 24.88 6.54
CA ARG A 322 -0.46 24.84 7.87
C ARG A 322 0.99 24.35 7.77
N GLY A 323 1.78 24.97 6.89
CA GLY A 323 3.14 24.52 6.57
C GLY A 323 4.08 24.45 7.77
N SER A 324 4.00 25.39 8.72
CA SER A 324 4.85 25.35 9.92
C SER A 324 4.61 24.09 10.78
N GLU A 325 3.36 23.67 10.93
CA GLU A 325 3.02 22.47 11.68
C GLU A 325 3.41 21.20 10.93
N ALA A 326 3.24 21.19 9.59
CA ALA A 326 3.71 20.13 8.75
C ALA A 326 5.23 19.92 8.87
N ALA A 327 6.01 21.02 8.87
CA ALA A 327 7.46 20.99 9.05
C ALA A 327 7.87 20.39 10.41
N ILE A 328 7.18 20.72 11.49
CA ILE A 328 7.47 20.15 12.82
C ILE A 328 7.32 18.63 12.80
N LEU A 329 6.24 18.12 12.22
CA LEU A 329 6.03 16.67 12.14
C LEU A 329 7.08 15.97 11.27
N LEU A 330 7.39 16.55 10.10
CA LEU A 330 8.35 15.99 9.17
C LEU A 330 9.76 15.97 9.77
N ASN A 331 10.17 17.05 10.44
CA ASN A 331 11.44 17.13 11.17
C ASN A 331 11.49 16.14 12.34
N SER A 332 10.37 15.94 13.05
CA SER A 332 10.30 14.95 14.14
C SER A 332 10.58 13.53 13.63
N LEU A 333 10.02 13.16 12.48
CA LEU A 333 10.34 11.88 11.83
C LEU A 333 11.81 11.84 11.38
N ARG A 334 12.28 12.91 10.73
CA ARG A 334 13.63 12.98 10.16
C ARG A 334 14.72 12.85 11.23
N LYS A 335 14.54 13.43 12.41
CA LYS A 335 15.48 13.28 13.55
C LYS A 335 15.74 11.82 13.91
N GLU A 336 14.74 10.97 13.76
CA GLU A 336 14.84 9.54 14.04
C GLU A 336 15.33 8.73 12.81
N ARG A 337 15.78 9.38 11.76
CA ARG A 337 16.28 8.71 10.55
C ARG A 337 17.67 9.13 10.14
N THR A 338 18.04 10.40 10.32
CA THR A 338 19.35 10.91 9.91
C THR A 338 19.88 11.96 10.86
N THR A 339 21.21 12.11 10.87
CA THR A 339 21.92 13.23 11.54
C THR A 339 22.19 14.39 10.58
N THR A 340 22.01 14.18 9.27
CA THR A 340 22.19 15.21 8.26
C THR A 340 20.99 16.13 8.22
N GLU A 341 21.15 17.38 8.65
CA GLU A 341 20.09 18.38 8.67
C GLU A 341 18.75 17.83 9.20
N PRO A 342 18.70 17.34 10.46
CA PRO A 342 17.53 16.68 11.00
C PRO A 342 16.31 17.61 11.13
N GLU A 343 16.52 18.95 11.11
CA GLU A 343 15.50 19.99 11.13
C GLU A 343 15.47 20.80 9.83
N LYS A 344 15.68 20.14 8.69
CA LYS A 344 15.76 20.73 7.36
C LYS A 344 14.50 21.54 6.94
N TYR A 345 13.32 21.07 7.35
CA TYR A 345 12.07 21.62 6.83
C TYR A 345 11.58 22.83 7.63
N THR A 346 11.02 23.81 6.91
CA THR A 346 10.45 25.05 7.42
C THR A 346 8.99 25.20 6.93
N ALA A 347 8.34 26.31 7.28
CA ALA A 347 7.01 26.63 6.77
C ALA A 347 6.91 26.70 5.23
N ALA A 348 8.06 26.87 4.55
CA ALA A 348 8.14 26.91 3.09
C ALA A 348 8.24 25.52 2.44
N LEU A 349 8.13 24.42 3.21
CA LEU A 349 8.14 23.06 2.64
C LEU A 349 7.06 22.89 1.57
N THR A 350 7.35 22.03 0.63
CA THR A 350 6.50 21.73 -0.53
C THR A 350 5.96 20.31 -0.45
N ILE A 351 5.04 19.96 -1.34
CA ILE A 351 4.58 18.58 -1.47
C ILE A 351 5.72 17.64 -1.91
N ASP A 352 6.70 18.15 -2.65
CA ASP A 352 7.86 17.36 -3.09
C ASP A 352 8.76 16.97 -1.92
N ASP A 353 8.88 17.82 -0.90
CA ASP A 353 9.60 17.52 0.32
C ASP A 353 8.93 16.38 1.10
N ILE A 354 7.60 16.39 1.18
CA ILE A 354 6.83 15.32 1.83
C ILE A 354 6.95 14.02 1.03
N LEU A 355 6.80 14.07 -0.30
CA LEU A 355 6.95 12.91 -1.15
C LEU A 355 8.38 12.35 -1.14
N TYR A 356 9.40 13.21 -0.92
CA TYR A 356 10.77 12.81 -0.71
C TYR A 356 10.92 11.98 0.59
N GLU A 357 10.39 12.44 1.71
CA GLU A 357 10.44 11.67 2.95
C GLU A 357 9.61 10.38 2.88
N ARG A 358 8.44 10.43 2.19
CA ARG A 358 7.60 9.25 1.99
C ARG A 358 8.32 8.16 1.18
N ARG A 359 9.02 8.52 0.09
CA ARG A 359 9.74 7.53 -0.74
C ARG A 359 10.89 6.85 0.01
N LEU A 360 11.59 7.58 0.88
CA LEU A 360 12.66 7.01 1.72
C LEU A 360 12.09 6.10 2.81
N GLU A 361 11.05 6.56 3.49
CA GLU A 361 10.47 5.87 4.64
C GLU A 361 9.71 4.60 4.23
N LEU A 362 8.92 4.68 3.15
CA LEU A 362 7.92 3.68 2.78
C LEU A 362 8.33 2.81 1.57
N PHE A 363 9.60 2.81 1.19
CA PHE A 363 10.11 1.94 0.11
C PHE A 363 9.76 0.48 0.38
N ALA A 364 9.27 -0.23 -0.64
CA ALA A 364 8.81 -1.61 -0.59
C ALA A 364 7.64 -1.88 0.39
N GLU A 365 6.85 -0.86 0.72
CA GLU A 365 5.61 -0.96 1.50
C GLU A 365 4.36 -0.61 0.68
N GLY A 366 4.50 -0.49 -0.65
CA GLY A 366 3.38 -0.35 -1.59
C GLY A 366 2.76 1.04 -1.66
N HIS A 367 3.55 2.11 -1.60
CA HIS A 367 3.01 3.48 -1.54
C HIS A 367 3.33 4.34 -2.76
N ARG A 368 4.51 4.23 -3.35
CA ARG A 368 5.11 5.23 -4.23
C ARG A 368 4.23 5.70 -5.40
N ALA A 369 3.67 4.79 -6.18
CA ALA A 369 2.86 5.14 -7.34
C ALA A 369 1.60 5.92 -6.94
N TRP A 370 0.89 5.45 -5.91
CA TRP A 370 -0.31 6.13 -5.42
C TRP A 370 0.00 7.48 -4.79
N ASP A 371 1.15 7.65 -4.13
CA ASP A 371 1.59 8.93 -3.59
C ASP A 371 1.82 9.96 -4.71
N LEU A 372 2.41 9.56 -5.82
CA LEU A 372 2.57 10.39 -7.00
C LEU A 372 1.22 10.72 -7.65
N TRP A 373 0.42 9.70 -7.96
CA TRP A 373 -0.84 9.89 -8.70
C TRP A 373 -1.86 10.71 -7.93
N ARG A 374 -2.02 10.52 -6.61
CA ARG A 374 -2.95 11.34 -5.82
C ARG A 374 -2.53 12.80 -5.72
N ASN A 375 -1.27 13.11 -5.99
CA ASN A 375 -0.74 14.46 -6.14
C ASN A 375 -0.62 14.92 -7.61
N GLN A 376 -1.23 14.18 -8.55
CA GLN A 376 -1.23 14.45 -9.99
C GLN A 376 0.17 14.57 -10.59
N LYS A 377 1.12 13.81 -10.01
CA LYS A 377 2.49 13.74 -10.50
C LYS A 377 2.68 12.48 -11.36
N PRO A 378 3.46 12.56 -12.44
CA PRO A 378 3.82 11.38 -13.21
C PRO A 378 4.80 10.51 -12.43
N VAL A 379 4.77 9.20 -12.72
CA VAL A 379 5.88 8.29 -12.45
C VAL A 379 6.92 8.52 -13.54
N VAL A 380 8.16 8.85 -13.18
CA VAL A 380 9.24 9.14 -14.13
C VAL A 380 10.37 8.14 -13.93
N ARG A 381 10.44 7.13 -14.80
CA ARG A 381 11.48 6.07 -14.78
C ARG A 381 12.69 6.45 -15.60
N TRP A 382 12.48 7.03 -16.79
CA TRP A 382 13.49 7.63 -17.66
C TRP A 382 12.83 8.67 -18.59
N ARG A 383 13.62 9.65 -19.00
CA ARG A 383 13.16 10.73 -19.89
C ARG A 383 13.63 10.57 -21.33
N ASN A 384 14.69 9.77 -21.56
CA ASN A 384 15.30 9.57 -22.86
C ASN A 384 15.96 8.18 -22.96
N ALA A 385 16.48 7.83 -24.14
CA ALA A 385 17.10 6.54 -24.40
C ALA A 385 18.35 6.29 -23.55
N ASP A 386 19.15 7.32 -23.31
CA ASP A 386 20.39 7.21 -22.52
C ASP A 386 20.08 6.87 -21.06
N GLU A 387 19.08 7.54 -20.48
CA GLU A 387 18.59 7.20 -19.13
C GLU A 387 18.03 5.79 -19.11
N LYS A 388 17.24 5.37 -20.11
CA LYS A 388 16.69 4.04 -20.20
C LYS A 388 17.79 2.98 -20.19
N ASP A 389 18.86 3.19 -20.95
CA ASP A 389 20.01 2.29 -21.00
C ASP A 389 20.80 2.25 -19.70
N LYS A 390 21.04 3.44 -19.10
CA LYS A 390 21.70 3.59 -17.79
C LYS A 390 20.94 2.83 -16.71
N TYR A 391 19.61 2.91 -16.71
CA TYR A 391 18.78 2.40 -15.61
C TYR A 391 18.35 0.95 -15.78
N LYS A 392 18.78 0.26 -16.86
CA LYS A 392 18.56 -1.18 -17.08
C LYS A 392 17.12 -1.66 -16.90
N PHE A 393 16.14 -0.76 -17.08
CA PHE A 393 14.75 -1.18 -17.18
C PHE A 393 14.56 -2.07 -18.41
N ARG A 394 13.63 -3.00 -18.36
CA ARG A 394 13.30 -3.84 -19.51
C ARG A 394 12.92 -2.96 -20.70
N LYS A 395 13.77 -2.93 -21.73
CA LYS A 395 13.73 -1.96 -22.83
C LYS A 395 12.49 -2.03 -23.71
N ASP A 396 11.88 -3.21 -23.77
CA ASP A 396 10.85 -3.55 -24.74
C ASP A 396 9.41 -3.38 -24.24
N ARG A 397 9.18 -3.15 -22.94
CA ARG A 397 7.85 -3.25 -22.34
C ARG A 397 7.45 -2.15 -21.38
N SER A 398 8.36 -1.30 -20.90
CA SER A 398 8.01 -0.31 -19.89
C SER A 398 7.96 1.11 -20.44
N GLU A 399 7.00 1.88 -19.96
CA GLU A 399 6.85 3.30 -20.24
C GLU A 399 7.86 4.12 -19.42
N GLY A 400 8.46 5.15 -20.02
CA GLY A 400 9.42 6.03 -19.34
C GLY A 400 8.75 7.03 -18.42
N VAL A 401 7.70 7.64 -18.91
CA VAL A 401 6.87 8.60 -18.15
C VAL A 401 5.43 8.11 -18.16
N ILE A 402 4.85 7.94 -17.00
CA ILE A 402 3.49 7.43 -16.82
C ILE A 402 2.69 8.51 -16.10
N GLU A 403 1.78 9.14 -16.82
CA GLU A 403 0.94 10.20 -16.28
C GLU A 403 -0.04 9.67 -15.22
N PHE A 404 -0.45 10.52 -14.27
CA PHE A 404 -1.37 10.14 -13.19
C PHE A 404 -2.73 9.63 -13.68
N ASP A 405 -3.12 9.97 -14.91
CA ASP A 405 -4.39 9.59 -15.55
C ASP A 405 -4.20 8.54 -16.67
N TYR A 406 -3.05 7.87 -16.70
CA TYR A 406 -2.82 6.77 -17.64
C TYR A 406 -3.74 5.60 -17.32
N PHE A 407 -4.42 5.04 -18.31
CA PHE A 407 -5.45 4.03 -18.07
C PHE A 407 -4.91 2.76 -17.37
N LYS A 408 -3.65 2.42 -17.58
CA LYS A 408 -3.03 1.27 -16.91
C LYS A 408 -2.57 1.55 -15.45
N ASN A 409 -2.82 2.72 -14.90
CA ASN A 409 -2.69 2.94 -13.45
C ASN A 409 -3.73 2.15 -12.64
N ILE A 410 -4.71 1.60 -13.33
CA ILE A 410 -5.80 0.80 -12.77
C ILE A 410 -5.74 -0.57 -13.43
N LEU A 411 -5.77 -1.64 -12.66
CA LEU A 411 -5.80 -3.00 -13.20
C LEU A 411 -7.12 -3.28 -13.92
N PRO A 412 -7.11 -4.06 -15.01
CA PRO A 412 -8.34 -4.52 -15.65
C PRO A 412 -9.07 -5.52 -14.75
N ILE A 413 -10.39 -5.59 -14.91
CA ILE A 413 -11.14 -6.73 -14.41
C ILE A 413 -10.89 -7.88 -15.38
N HIS A 414 -10.41 -9.01 -14.87
CA HIS A 414 -10.14 -10.18 -15.72
C HIS A 414 -11.41 -10.66 -16.41
N GLU A 415 -11.31 -11.01 -17.69
CA GLU A 415 -12.46 -11.36 -18.53
C GLU A 415 -13.33 -12.48 -17.92
N GLU A 416 -12.72 -13.49 -17.29
CA GLU A 416 -13.47 -14.54 -16.56
C GLU A 416 -14.40 -14.01 -15.47
N GLN A 417 -14.07 -12.88 -14.83
CA GLN A 417 -14.95 -12.29 -13.80
C GLN A 417 -16.13 -11.60 -14.44
N LEU A 418 -15.94 -11.03 -15.61
CA LEU A 418 -17.00 -10.37 -16.37
C LEU A 418 -17.99 -11.36 -17.01
N PHE A 419 -17.54 -12.59 -17.31
CA PHE A 419 -18.43 -13.66 -17.82
C PHE A 419 -19.52 -14.10 -16.82
N LEU A 420 -19.37 -13.74 -15.55
CA LEU A 420 -20.43 -13.94 -14.56
C LEU A 420 -21.60 -12.96 -14.72
N LEU A 421 -21.40 -11.90 -15.51
CA LEU A 421 -22.43 -10.88 -15.79
C LEU A 421 -23.13 -11.15 -17.12
N PRO A 422 -24.40 -10.68 -17.29
CA PRO A 422 -25.08 -10.66 -18.59
C PRO A 422 -24.23 -9.93 -19.65
N ASP A 423 -24.30 -10.41 -20.91
CA ASP A 423 -23.49 -9.90 -22.01
C ASP A 423 -23.61 -8.38 -22.21
N ASN A 424 -24.81 -7.84 -22.08
CA ASN A 424 -25.10 -6.41 -22.23
C ASN A 424 -24.47 -5.51 -21.15
N LEU A 425 -23.96 -6.09 -20.07
CA LEU A 425 -23.33 -5.34 -18.97
C LEU A 425 -21.81 -5.46 -18.95
N ARG A 426 -21.22 -6.49 -19.58
CA ARG A 426 -19.78 -6.83 -19.46
C ARG A 426 -18.87 -5.68 -19.85
N ASP A 427 -19.07 -5.08 -21.01
CA ASP A 427 -18.21 -4.00 -21.51
C ASP A 427 -18.26 -2.75 -20.62
N GLN A 428 -19.44 -2.48 -20.04
CA GLN A 428 -19.63 -1.35 -19.12
C GLN A 428 -18.93 -1.57 -17.77
N GLN A 429 -18.65 -2.82 -17.43
CA GLN A 429 -18.02 -3.20 -16.17
C GLN A 429 -16.49 -3.38 -16.27
N GLN A 430 -15.90 -3.20 -17.46
CA GLN A 430 -14.45 -3.13 -17.61
C GLN A 430 -13.92 -1.74 -17.29
N ASN A 431 -12.67 -1.64 -16.84
CA ASN A 431 -11.98 -0.37 -16.73
C ASN A 431 -11.70 0.23 -18.12
N PRO A 432 -11.82 1.55 -18.29
CA PRO A 432 -11.57 2.21 -19.56
C PRO A 432 -10.17 1.91 -20.12
N GLY A 433 -10.09 1.67 -21.44
CA GLY A 433 -8.82 1.43 -22.12
C GLY A 433 -8.45 -0.06 -22.32
N TYR A 434 -9.25 -1.00 -21.76
CA TYR A 434 -9.05 -2.44 -21.91
C TYR A 434 -10.04 -3.13 -22.80
#